data_a8e84c1e8af5eb986b7982eb6a4bf89d
#
_entry.id   a8e84c1e8af5eb986b7982eb6a4bf89d
#
_cell.length_a   1.000
_cell.length_b   1.000
_cell.length_c   1.000
_cell.angle_alpha   90.00
_cell.angle_beta   90.00
_cell.angle_gamma   90.00
#
_symmetry.space_group_name_H-M   'P 1'
#
loop_
_entity.id
_entity.type
_entity.pdbx_description
1 polymer ?
#
loop_
_entity_poly.entity_id
_entity_poly.type
_entity_poly.pdbx_seq_one_letter_code
_entity_poly.pdbx_strand_id
1 'polypeptide(L)'
;MSDINTRPVIGASGAAVVLDRLQGGMRMLAASPPLSPEALAVASSPAPAPISPIVLAGFVRMVEFALIMIVGLTAYAVYLPPEDALHWRYLGATGVIALLSVFAFQVADVYQVQAFRGYEKQYFRLASAWSIVFLIVIGASFFAKAGELYSRVWLGTFYIAGLIALVVSRKILFFLVRQWTREGRLARRAVIVGGGDAGAAVIEELGKQKDAGVEVIGLFDDRGEDRAGAECAGRRKLGTVDNLVEFGRRTRVDLVIFSLPISAEGRILQMLKKLWVLPVDIRLAAHSNKLQLRPRCYSYIGDVPVLDVFDRPIADWDVVMKWLFDKIIGGLILLCALPVMALIALAIKLDSRGPVLFKQKRYGFNNDLVEVFKFRSMYVDAADTAANTLVTKDDARVTRIGRIIRKASIDELPQLFNVVFKGNLSLVGPRPHALNAKAEARLYAEAVDGYFARHRVKPGITGWAQINGWRGETDTHEKIQKRVEHDLHYIENWSLLFDLYILARTPFALLKTENAY
;
A
#
# COMPACT_ATOMS: atom_id res chain seq x y z
N MET A 1 -39.67 21.35 56.70
CA MET A 1 -40.37 20.38 55.84
C MET A 1 -39.49 20.26 54.59
N SER A 2 -38.55 19.42 54.67
CA SER A 2 -38.40 18.03 54.22
C SER A 2 -38.47 17.89 52.71
N ASP A 3 -37.32 17.59 52.09
CA ASP A 3 -37.11 16.29 51.47
C ASP A 3 -35.66 16.21 50.96
N ILE A 4 -34.87 15.52 51.57
CA ILE A 4 -34.26 14.21 51.42
C ILE A 4 -33.80 13.91 49.97
N ASN A 5 -32.55 14.10 49.86
CA ASN A 5 -31.65 13.74 48.76
C ASN A 5 -31.29 12.23 48.87
N THR A 6 -31.90 11.38 48.04
CA THR A 6 -31.50 9.97 47.91
C THR A 6 -30.65 9.81 46.65
N ARG A 7 -29.33 9.74 46.84
CA ARG A 7 -28.39 9.17 45.83
C ARG A 7 -28.63 7.66 45.73
N PRO A 8 -28.74 7.08 44.52
CA PRO A 8 -28.74 5.64 44.40
C PRO A 8 -27.32 5.09 44.70
N VAL A 9 -27.25 4.27 45.72
CA VAL A 9 -26.10 3.42 46.04
C VAL A 9 -26.00 2.37 44.92
N ILE A 10 -25.01 2.50 44.05
CA ILE A 10 -24.66 1.46 43.07
C ILE A 10 -24.17 0.25 43.87
N GLY A 11 -24.99 -0.79 43.96
CA GLY A 11 -24.67 -2.01 44.68
C GLY A 11 -23.40 -2.69 44.12
N ALA A 12 -22.67 -3.41 44.96
CA ALA A 12 -21.44 -4.13 44.64
C ALA A 12 -21.53 -5.07 43.39
N SER A 13 -22.74 -5.49 43.02
CA SER A 13 -23.04 -6.24 41.79
C SER A 13 -22.89 -5.40 40.52
N GLY A 14 -23.21 -4.12 40.54
CA GLY A 14 -23.03 -3.22 39.38
C GLY A 14 -21.56 -2.91 39.08
N ALA A 15 -20.76 -2.76 40.14
CA ALA A 15 -19.33 -2.55 40.01
C ALA A 15 -18.59 -3.80 39.49
N ALA A 16 -19.03 -5.00 39.87
CA ALA A 16 -18.47 -6.27 39.37
C ALA A 16 -18.77 -6.47 37.88
N VAL A 17 -19.97 -6.15 37.41
CA VAL A 17 -20.35 -6.24 35.98
C VAL A 17 -19.62 -5.21 35.13
N VAL A 18 -19.35 -4.02 35.66
CA VAL A 18 -18.53 -2.99 34.98
C VAL A 18 -17.07 -3.39 34.94
N LEU A 19 -16.54 -3.96 36.02
CA LEU A 19 -15.18 -4.50 36.09
C LEU A 19 -14.99 -5.72 35.16
N ASP A 20 -15.95 -6.60 35.05
CA ASP A 20 -15.91 -7.77 34.13
C ASP A 20 -16.01 -7.32 32.67
N ARG A 21 -16.83 -6.30 32.33
CA ARG A 21 -16.85 -5.67 31.01
C ARG A 21 -15.56 -4.91 30.70
N LEU A 22 -14.94 -4.25 31.66
CA LEU A 22 -13.64 -3.58 31.50
C LEU A 22 -12.51 -4.60 31.35
N GLN A 23 -12.56 -5.72 32.09
CA GLN A 23 -11.60 -6.83 31.91
C GLN A 23 -11.81 -7.59 30.61
N GLY A 24 -13.05 -7.73 30.14
CA GLY A 24 -13.39 -8.27 28.83
C GLY A 24 -12.85 -7.41 27.70
N GLY A 25 -12.99 -6.07 27.80
CA GLY A 25 -12.42 -5.10 26.87
C GLY A 25 -10.88 -5.10 26.88
N MET A 26 -10.27 -5.16 28.06
CA MET A 26 -8.81 -5.30 28.21
C MET A 26 -8.28 -6.64 27.66
N ARG A 27 -9.03 -7.73 27.74
CA ARG A 27 -8.67 -9.02 27.13
C ARG A 27 -8.71 -8.97 25.61
N MET A 28 -9.56 -8.17 24.97
CA MET A 28 -9.59 -8.01 23.50
C MET A 28 -8.36 -7.26 22.95
N LEU A 29 -7.66 -6.48 23.77
CA LEU A 29 -6.48 -5.69 23.38
C LEU A 29 -5.16 -6.26 23.89
N ALA A 30 -5.19 -7.10 24.89
CA ALA A 30 -3.98 -7.58 25.57
C ALA A 30 -3.36 -8.85 24.96
N ALA A 31 -4.08 -9.63 24.15
CA ALA A 31 -3.49 -10.73 23.39
C ALA A 31 -4.43 -11.07 22.22
N SER A 32 -4.03 -10.78 20.99
CA SER A 32 -4.54 -11.53 19.85
C SER A 32 -4.43 -13.02 20.21
N PRO A 33 -5.48 -13.84 20.01
CA PRO A 33 -5.42 -15.23 20.39
C PRO A 33 -4.19 -15.87 19.76
N PRO A 34 -3.43 -16.69 20.49
CA PRO A 34 -2.21 -17.29 19.97
C PRO A 34 -2.52 -18.05 18.69
N LEU A 35 -1.70 -17.87 17.68
CA LEU A 35 -1.81 -18.60 16.42
C LEU A 35 -1.55 -20.08 16.70
N SER A 36 -2.28 -20.95 15.99
CA SER A 36 -1.99 -22.39 15.99
C SER A 36 -0.55 -22.66 15.53
N PRO A 37 0.09 -23.75 15.94
CA PRO A 37 1.42 -24.12 15.45
C PRO A 37 1.51 -24.17 13.93
N GLU A 38 0.44 -24.60 13.29
CA GLU A 38 0.30 -24.68 11.83
C GLU A 38 0.22 -23.28 11.19
N ALA A 39 -0.57 -22.38 11.77
CA ALA A 39 -0.62 -20.97 11.33
C ALA A 39 0.74 -20.27 11.51
N LEU A 40 1.45 -20.57 12.61
CA LEU A 40 2.82 -20.05 12.81
C LEU A 40 3.80 -20.59 11.78
N ALA A 41 3.73 -21.87 11.42
CA ALA A 41 4.56 -22.47 10.39
C ALA A 41 4.35 -21.81 9.02
N VAL A 42 3.07 -21.57 8.64
CA VAL A 42 2.75 -20.86 7.40
C VAL A 42 3.16 -19.38 7.48
N ALA A 43 2.97 -18.73 8.63
CA ALA A 43 3.35 -17.32 8.82
C ALA A 43 4.87 -17.11 8.78
N SER A 44 5.66 -18.08 9.21
CA SER A 44 7.12 -18.04 9.20
C SER A 44 7.73 -18.37 7.83
N SER A 45 6.92 -18.90 6.89
CA SER A 45 7.40 -19.18 5.53
C SER A 45 7.75 -17.87 4.81
N PRO A 46 8.85 -17.83 4.04
CA PRO A 46 9.25 -16.63 3.31
C PRO A 46 8.14 -16.14 2.38
N ALA A 47 7.72 -14.89 2.56
CA ALA A 47 6.76 -14.23 1.71
C ALA A 47 7.47 -13.18 0.85
N PRO A 48 7.88 -13.49 -0.39
CA PRO A 48 8.61 -12.54 -1.22
C PRO A 48 7.74 -11.33 -1.55
N ALA A 49 8.42 -10.18 -1.80
CA ALA A 49 7.73 -8.96 -2.18
C ALA A 49 6.91 -9.18 -3.48
N PRO A 50 5.64 -8.78 -3.51
CA PRO A 50 4.77 -8.98 -4.67
C PRO A 50 5.19 -8.10 -5.83
N ILE A 51 4.99 -8.61 -7.04
CA ILE A 51 5.05 -7.82 -8.27
C ILE A 51 3.63 -7.70 -8.80
N SER A 52 3.11 -6.47 -8.85
CA SER A 52 1.80 -6.22 -9.45
C SER A 52 1.82 -6.50 -10.95
N PRO A 53 0.91 -7.34 -11.47
CA PRO A 53 0.76 -7.58 -12.90
C PRO A 53 0.51 -6.30 -13.71
N ILE A 54 -0.23 -5.36 -13.16
CA ILE A 54 -0.58 -4.08 -13.80
C ILE A 54 0.66 -3.19 -13.92
N VAL A 55 1.45 -3.09 -12.85
CA VAL A 55 2.70 -2.32 -12.83
C VAL A 55 3.73 -2.96 -13.77
N LEU A 56 3.86 -4.29 -13.77
CA LEU A 56 4.75 -5.01 -14.66
C LEU A 56 4.42 -4.74 -16.14
N ALA A 57 3.14 -4.85 -16.52
CA ALA A 57 2.70 -4.57 -17.88
C ALA A 57 2.99 -3.12 -18.30
N GLY A 58 2.78 -2.15 -17.41
CA GLY A 58 3.11 -0.74 -17.67
C GLY A 58 4.63 -0.51 -17.79
N PHE A 59 5.42 -1.14 -16.94
CA PHE A 59 6.88 -1.07 -17.01
C PHE A 59 7.41 -1.65 -18.33
N VAL A 60 6.88 -2.81 -18.78
CA VAL A 60 7.23 -3.41 -20.06
C VAL A 60 6.92 -2.46 -21.22
N ARG A 61 5.77 -1.77 -21.21
CA ARG A 61 5.44 -0.75 -22.22
C ARG A 61 6.46 0.38 -22.29
N MET A 62 6.87 0.90 -21.12
CA MET A 62 7.88 1.96 -21.05
C MET A 62 9.24 1.49 -21.57
N VAL A 63 9.65 0.28 -21.19
CA VAL A 63 10.92 -0.30 -21.65
C VAL A 63 10.91 -0.55 -23.17
N GLU A 64 9.81 -1.07 -23.73
CA GLU A 64 9.69 -1.29 -25.16
C GLU A 64 9.65 0.00 -25.96
N PHE A 65 8.91 1.03 -25.46
CA PHE A 65 8.95 2.36 -26.05
C PHE A 65 10.38 2.91 -26.09
N ALA A 66 11.08 2.88 -24.97
CA ALA A 66 12.47 3.33 -24.89
C ALA A 66 13.40 2.50 -25.79
N LEU A 67 13.23 1.18 -25.85
CA LEU A 67 14.00 0.29 -26.70
C LEU A 67 13.82 0.63 -28.19
N ILE A 68 12.57 0.83 -28.64
CA ILE A 68 12.25 1.21 -30.02
C ILE A 68 12.88 2.57 -30.34
N MET A 69 12.77 3.55 -29.43
CA MET A 69 13.41 4.86 -29.57
C MET A 69 14.94 4.72 -29.73
N ILE A 70 15.59 3.96 -28.85
CA ILE A 70 17.04 3.75 -28.88
C ILE A 70 17.46 3.09 -30.20
N VAL A 71 16.75 2.02 -30.63
CA VAL A 71 17.09 1.30 -31.89
C VAL A 71 16.94 2.21 -33.09
N GLY A 72 15.84 2.97 -33.20
CA GLY A 72 15.60 3.86 -34.33
C GLY A 72 16.61 5.02 -34.40
N LEU A 73 16.99 5.59 -33.25
CA LEU A 73 18.01 6.64 -33.17
C LEU A 73 19.42 6.09 -33.42
N THR A 74 19.71 4.87 -32.95
CA THR A 74 20.99 4.21 -33.23
C THR A 74 21.11 3.88 -34.72
N ALA A 75 20.07 3.35 -35.35
CA ALA A 75 20.05 3.12 -36.79
C ALA A 75 20.26 4.42 -37.58
N TYR A 76 19.71 5.55 -37.10
CA TYR A 76 19.96 6.89 -37.66
C TYR A 76 21.44 7.27 -37.50
N ALA A 77 22.01 7.19 -36.29
CA ALA A 77 23.35 7.64 -35.99
C ALA A 77 24.45 6.82 -36.70
N VAL A 78 24.18 5.53 -36.97
CA VAL A 78 25.13 4.64 -37.67
C VAL A 78 25.10 4.86 -39.18
N TYR A 79 23.95 5.18 -39.75
CA TYR A 79 23.77 5.21 -41.19
C TYR A 79 23.92 6.60 -41.84
N LEU A 80 23.52 7.67 -41.12
CA LEU A 80 23.60 9.03 -41.65
C LEU A 80 24.87 9.75 -41.19
N PRO A 81 25.54 10.54 -42.08
CA PRO A 81 26.78 11.23 -41.75
C PRO A 81 26.59 12.25 -40.62
N PRO A 82 27.62 12.52 -39.80
CA PRO A 82 27.58 13.48 -38.68
C PRO A 82 27.27 14.94 -39.09
N GLU A 83 27.46 15.27 -40.37
CA GLU A 83 27.24 16.62 -40.91
C GLU A 83 25.75 17.00 -40.98
N ASP A 84 24.87 16.01 -41.06
CA ASP A 84 23.42 16.20 -40.89
C ASP A 84 23.08 16.13 -39.39
N ALA A 85 23.22 17.25 -38.69
CA ALA A 85 22.81 17.39 -37.30
C ALA A 85 21.46 16.74 -37.07
N LEU A 86 21.28 16.02 -35.96
CA LEU A 86 20.08 15.26 -35.56
C LEU A 86 18.80 15.94 -36.06
N HIS A 87 18.34 15.50 -37.23
CA HIS A 87 17.14 16.12 -37.83
C HIS A 87 15.94 15.73 -36.98
N TRP A 88 15.25 16.73 -36.44
CA TRP A 88 14.00 16.58 -35.69
C TRP A 88 12.98 15.66 -36.38
N ARG A 89 13.09 15.50 -37.70
CA ARG A 89 12.29 14.61 -38.53
C ARG A 89 12.48 13.14 -38.13
N TYR A 90 13.73 12.66 -37.97
CA TYR A 90 14.02 11.27 -37.59
C TYR A 90 13.64 10.99 -36.13
N LEU A 91 13.87 11.96 -35.22
CA LEU A 91 13.38 11.85 -33.85
C LEU A 91 11.85 11.76 -33.80
N GLY A 92 11.16 12.63 -34.56
CA GLY A 92 9.70 12.62 -34.65
C GLY A 92 9.16 11.32 -35.25
N ALA A 93 9.74 10.86 -36.36
CA ALA A 93 9.35 9.60 -37.03
C ALA A 93 9.56 8.39 -36.10
N THR A 94 10.71 8.31 -35.43
CA THR A 94 11.00 7.26 -34.44
C THR A 94 10.00 7.30 -33.30
N GLY A 95 9.66 8.49 -32.80
CA GLY A 95 8.65 8.67 -31.73
C GLY A 95 7.26 8.22 -32.16
N VAL A 96 6.84 8.56 -33.37
CA VAL A 96 5.54 8.13 -33.95
C VAL A 96 5.51 6.60 -34.10
N ILE A 97 6.58 6.00 -34.62
CA ILE A 97 6.68 4.53 -34.79
C ILE A 97 6.64 3.87 -33.40
N ALA A 98 7.35 4.39 -32.40
CA ALA A 98 7.34 3.85 -31.05
C ALA A 98 5.96 3.91 -30.39
N LEU A 99 5.27 5.03 -30.49
CA LEU A 99 3.91 5.21 -29.96
C LEU A 99 2.91 4.27 -30.64
N LEU A 100 2.91 4.22 -31.99
CA LEU A 100 2.04 3.35 -32.75
C LEU A 100 2.31 1.86 -32.42
N SER A 101 3.57 1.49 -32.22
CA SER A 101 3.95 0.12 -31.88
C SER A 101 3.43 -0.28 -30.49
N VAL A 102 3.63 0.57 -29.47
CA VAL A 102 3.08 0.30 -28.13
C VAL A 102 1.56 0.20 -28.15
N PHE A 103 0.89 1.06 -28.94
CA PHE A 103 -0.55 0.99 -29.13
C PHE A 103 -0.99 -0.29 -29.84
N ALA A 104 -0.31 -0.67 -30.93
CA ALA A 104 -0.58 -1.92 -31.67
C ALA A 104 -0.37 -3.16 -30.80
N PHE A 105 0.68 -3.18 -29.96
CA PHE A 105 0.94 -4.26 -29.00
C PHE A 105 -0.15 -4.35 -27.93
N GLN A 106 -0.70 -3.19 -27.50
CA GLN A 106 -1.85 -3.15 -26.58
C GLN A 106 -3.09 -3.77 -27.20
N VAL A 107 -3.41 -3.41 -28.43
CA VAL A 107 -4.57 -3.95 -29.18
C VAL A 107 -4.41 -5.45 -29.45
N ALA A 108 -3.18 -5.91 -29.66
CA ALA A 108 -2.84 -7.33 -29.88
C ALA A 108 -2.79 -8.16 -28.58
N ASP A 109 -3.17 -7.60 -27.40
CA ASP A 109 -3.12 -8.25 -26.08
C ASP A 109 -1.74 -8.83 -25.71
N VAL A 110 -0.67 -8.18 -26.16
CA VAL A 110 0.70 -8.64 -25.92
C VAL A 110 1.19 -8.30 -24.52
N TYR A 111 0.48 -7.42 -23.78
CA TYR A 111 0.85 -6.94 -22.43
C TYR A 111 0.15 -7.65 -21.27
N GLN A 112 -0.64 -8.68 -21.54
CA GLN A 112 -1.22 -9.50 -20.48
C GLN A 112 -0.13 -10.39 -19.84
N VAL A 113 -0.12 -10.51 -18.49
CA VAL A 113 0.87 -11.35 -17.79
C VAL A 113 0.79 -12.81 -18.21
N GLN A 114 -0.40 -13.28 -18.56
CA GLN A 114 -0.59 -14.61 -19.13
C GLN A 114 0.12 -14.77 -20.47
N ALA A 115 0.17 -13.71 -21.30
CA ALA A 115 0.92 -13.70 -22.55
C ALA A 115 2.43 -13.85 -22.31
N PHE A 116 2.96 -13.31 -21.20
CA PHE A 116 4.40 -13.44 -20.88
C PHE A 116 4.81 -14.87 -20.49
N ARG A 117 3.85 -15.75 -20.17
CA ARG A 117 4.07 -17.17 -19.87
C ARG A 117 3.99 -18.08 -21.11
N GLY A 118 3.35 -17.62 -22.21
CA GLY A 118 3.17 -18.35 -23.46
C GLY A 118 4.29 -18.09 -24.46
N TYR A 119 4.80 -19.12 -25.16
CA TYR A 119 5.97 -18.99 -26.01
C TYR A 119 5.63 -18.61 -27.47
N GLU A 120 4.80 -19.40 -28.15
CA GLU A 120 4.68 -19.29 -29.62
C GLU A 120 3.71 -18.18 -30.09
N LYS A 121 2.52 -18.12 -29.50
CA LYS A 121 1.48 -17.16 -29.91
C LYS A 121 1.88 -15.71 -29.66
N GLN A 122 2.71 -15.46 -28.67
CA GLN A 122 3.14 -14.11 -28.31
C GLN A 122 4.09 -13.52 -29.36
N TYR A 123 5.09 -14.28 -29.81
CA TYR A 123 6.07 -13.81 -30.81
C TYR A 123 5.39 -13.51 -32.15
N PHE A 124 4.45 -14.35 -32.56
CA PHE A 124 3.68 -14.10 -33.79
C PHE A 124 2.85 -12.82 -33.69
N ARG A 125 2.14 -12.61 -32.57
CA ARG A 125 1.35 -11.37 -32.36
C ARG A 125 2.25 -10.13 -32.33
N LEU A 126 3.40 -10.20 -31.65
CA LEU A 126 4.37 -9.12 -31.59
C LEU A 126 4.91 -8.77 -32.98
N ALA A 127 5.40 -9.77 -33.73
CA ALA A 127 5.96 -9.58 -35.07
C ALA A 127 4.91 -9.07 -36.05
N SER A 128 3.68 -9.58 -36.00
CA SER A 128 2.58 -9.13 -36.84
C SER A 128 2.21 -7.68 -36.55
N ALA A 129 2.05 -7.31 -35.25
CA ALA A 129 1.73 -5.94 -34.87
C ALA A 129 2.84 -4.96 -35.26
N TRP A 130 4.13 -5.32 -35.06
CA TRP A 130 5.28 -4.56 -35.51
C TRP A 130 5.27 -4.34 -37.03
N SER A 131 5.04 -5.41 -37.82
CA SER A 131 4.98 -5.33 -39.27
C SER A 131 3.82 -4.47 -39.78
N ILE A 132 2.65 -4.58 -39.13
CA ILE A 132 1.48 -3.75 -39.46
C ILE A 132 1.79 -2.25 -39.23
N VAL A 133 2.47 -1.89 -38.14
CA VAL A 133 2.87 -0.50 -37.89
C VAL A 133 3.78 0.02 -39.00
N PHE A 134 4.78 -0.75 -39.44
CA PHE A 134 5.64 -0.33 -40.53
C PHE A 134 4.89 -0.22 -41.86
N LEU A 135 3.97 -1.14 -42.17
CA LEU A 135 3.11 -1.05 -43.35
C LEU A 135 2.26 0.22 -43.32
N ILE A 136 1.69 0.58 -42.15
CA ILE A 136 0.92 1.82 -41.99
C ILE A 136 1.81 3.04 -42.23
N VAL A 137 3.01 3.06 -41.65
CA VAL A 137 3.96 4.19 -41.80
C VAL A 137 4.42 4.34 -43.24
N ILE A 138 4.75 3.23 -43.91
CA ILE A 138 5.13 3.23 -45.35
C ILE A 138 3.96 3.73 -46.21
N GLY A 139 2.75 3.19 -45.98
CA GLY A 139 1.56 3.62 -46.69
C GLY A 139 1.24 5.12 -46.48
N ALA A 140 1.28 5.59 -45.24
CA ALA A 140 1.08 6.99 -44.90
C ALA A 140 2.14 7.89 -45.58
N SER A 141 3.42 7.46 -45.57
CA SER A 141 4.53 8.18 -46.22
C SER A 141 4.33 8.26 -47.76
N PHE A 142 3.83 7.19 -48.34
CA PHE A 142 3.51 7.17 -49.80
C PHE A 142 2.39 8.17 -50.14
N PHE A 143 1.27 8.12 -49.43
CA PHE A 143 0.13 9.02 -49.69
C PHE A 143 0.44 10.49 -49.38
N ALA A 144 1.24 10.74 -48.37
CA ALA A 144 1.71 12.09 -48.02
C ALA A 144 2.82 12.62 -48.94
N LYS A 145 3.23 11.84 -49.96
CA LYS A 145 4.40 12.15 -50.84
C LYS A 145 5.68 12.46 -50.04
N ALA A 146 5.83 11.85 -48.86
CA ALA A 146 6.92 12.08 -47.96
C ALA A 146 8.05 11.01 -48.13
N GLY A 147 7.97 10.17 -49.16
CA GLY A 147 8.91 9.06 -49.38
C GLY A 147 10.37 9.48 -49.64
N GLU A 148 10.59 10.74 -50.05
CA GLU A 148 11.95 11.29 -50.22
C GLU A 148 12.52 11.92 -48.92
N LEU A 149 11.68 12.11 -47.90
CA LEU A 149 12.09 12.75 -46.65
C LEU A 149 12.88 11.82 -45.72
N TYR A 150 12.75 10.51 -45.94
CA TYR A 150 13.35 9.50 -45.05
C TYR A 150 14.16 8.46 -45.87
N SER A 151 15.31 8.10 -45.35
CA SER A 151 16.14 7.05 -45.98
C SER A 151 15.45 5.67 -45.90
N ARG A 152 15.31 5.02 -47.07
CA ARG A 152 14.76 3.66 -47.15
C ARG A 152 15.61 2.64 -46.41
N VAL A 153 16.93 2.85 -46.41
CA VAL A 153 17.90 1.97 -45.71
C VAL A 153 17.72 2.13 -44.20
N TRP A 154 17.56 3.38 -43.71
CA TRP A 154 17.25 3.60 -42.30
C TRP A 154 15.97 2.88 -41.88
N LEU A 155 14.91 3.00 -42.64
CA LEU A 155 13.62 2.38 -42.33
C LEU A 155 13.72 0.83 -42.30
N GLY A 156 14.41 0.24 -43.28
CA GLY A 156 14.64 -1.21 -43.34
C GLY A 156 15.53 -1.73 -42.21
N THR A 157 16.62 -1.01 -41.89
CA THR A 157 17.50 -1.33 -40.75
C THR A 157 16.76 -1.21 -39.44
N PHE A 158 15.97 -0.14 -39.27
CA PHE A 158 15.16 0.07 -38.07
C PHE A 158 14.13 -1.05 -37.88
N TYR A 159 13.45 -1.48 -38.97
CA TYR A 159 12.50 -2.59 -38.91
C TYR A 159 13.16 -3.89 -38.44
N ILE A 160 14.28 -4.29 -39.05
CA ILE A 160 14.97 -5.56 -38.74
C ILE A 160 15.58 -5.51 -37.33
N ALA A 161 16.34 -4.46 -37.04
CA ALA A 161 16.98 -4.30 -35.73
C ALA A 161 15.95 -4.18 -34.60
N GLY A 162 14.84 -3.45 -34.83
CA GLY A 162 13.75 -3.33 -33.89
C GLY A 162 13.06 -4.66 -33.62
N LEU A 163 12.77 -5.45 -34.65
CA LEU A 163 12.17 -6.76 -34.49
C LEU A 163 13.08 -7.70 -33.67
N ILE A 164 14.39 -7.72 -33.97
CA ILE A 164 15.36 -8.51 -33.21
C ILE A 164 15.41 -8.07 -31.76
N ALA A 165 15.52 -6.76 -31.52
CA ALA A 165 15.57 -6.19 -30.18
C ALA A 165 14.30 -6.53 -29.36
N LEU A 166 13.12 -6.43 -29.97
CA LEU A 166 11.84 -6.78 -29.35
C LEU A 166 11.75 -8.27 -29.02
N VAL A 167 12.19 -9.15 -29.93
CA VAL A 167 12.21 -10.61 -29.68
C VAL A 167 13.17 -10.95 -28.56
N VAL A 168 14.36 -10.35 -28.52
CA VAL A 168 15.34 -10.54 -27.45
C VAL A 168 14.79 -10.05 -26.10
N SER A 169 14.21 -8.84 -26.07
CA SER A 169 13.60 -8.30 -24.84
C SER A 169 12.50 -9.20 -24.28
N ARG A 170 11.66 -9.77 -25.15
CA ARG A 170 10.62 -10.73 -24.76
C ARG A 170 11.18 -12.04 -24.25
N LYS A 171 12.27 -12.52 -24.83
CA LYS A 171 12.95 -13.72 -24.32
C LYS A 171 13.51 -13.50 -22.92
N ILE A 172 14.13 -12.34 -22.68
CA ILE A 172 14.61 -11.96 -21.35
C ILE A 172 13.43 -11.87 -20.36
N LEU A 173 12.35 -11.17 -20.75
CA LEU A 173 11.15 -11.04 -19.93
C LEU A 173 10.52 -12.40 -19.58
N PHE A 174 10.46 -13.33 -20.53
CA PHE A 174 9.97 -14.69 -20.30
C PHE A 174 10.76 -15.40 -19.20
N PHE A 175 12.09 -15.34 -19.22
CA PHE A 175 12.91 -15.95 -18.17
C PHE A 175 12.69 -15.29 -16.81
N LEU A 176 12.61 -13.95 -16.76
CA LEU A 176 12.34 -13.20 -15.52
C LEU A 176 10.95 -13.55 -14.95
N VAL A 177 9.92 -13.56 -15.78
CA VAL A 177 8.55 -13.90 -15.36
C VAL A 177 8.47 -15.34 -14.86
N ARG A 178 9.16 -16.27 -15.54
CA ARG A 178 9.25 -17.67 -15.10
C ARG A 178 9.93 -17.81 -13.75
N GLN A 179 11.01 -17.07 -13.51
CA GLN A 179 11.69 -17.03 -12.22
C GLN A 179 10.77 -16.45 -11.14
N TRP A 180 10.15 -15.28 -11.37
CA TRP A 180 9.23 -14.65 -10.41
C TRP A 180 7.99 -15.48 -10.11
N THR A 181 7.51 -16.26 -11.10
CA THR A 181 6.41 -17.21 -10.88
C THR A 181 6.84 -18.34 -9.94
N ARG A 182 8.06 -18.90 -10.13
CA ARG A 182 8.61 -19.93 -9.24
C ARG A 182 8.84 -19.42 -7.83
N GLU A 183 9.25 -18.17 -7.69
CA GLU A 183 9.42 -17.50 -6.39
C GLU A 183 8.10 -17.10 -5.73
N GLY A 184 6.93 -17.30 -6.37
CA GLY A 184 5.62 -16.88 -5.85
C GLY A 184 5.37 -15.37 -5.85
N ARG A 185 6.22 -14.56 -6.50
CA ARG A 185 6.11 -13.09 -6.51
C ARG A 185 4.96 -12.56 -7.35
N LEU A 186 4.50 -13.32 -8.34
CA LEU A 186 3.39 -12.98 -9.24
C LEU A 186 2.06 -13.56 -8.79
N ALA A 187 2.03 -14.36 -7.71
CA ALA A 187 0.82 -14.90 -7.14
C ALA A 187 0.32 -14.02 -5.99
N ARG A 188 -1.00 -13.81 -5.93
CA ARG A 188 -1.68 -13.18 -4.81
C ARG A 188 -1.91 -14.24 -3.74
N ARG A 189 -1.42 -14.01 -2.53
CA ARG A 189 -1.63 -14.92 -1.40
C ARG A 189 -3.04 -14.71 -0.85
N ALA A 190 -3.89 -15.69 -1.03
CA ALA A 190 -5.29 -15.65 -0.63
C ALA A 190 -5.55 -16.50 0.61
N VAL A 191 -6.47 -16.02 1.43
CA VAL A 191 -7.03 -16.75 2.58
C VAL A 191 -8.53 -16.90 2.36
N ILE A 192 -9.04 -18.08 2.63
CA ILE A 192 -10.48 -18.35 2.58
C ILE A 192 -11.07 -18.19 3.98
N VAL A 193 -12.20 -17.49 4.08
CA VAL A 193 -12.98 -17.35 5.31
C VAL A 193 -14.30 -18.08 5.15
N GLY A 194 -14.49 -19.12 5.95
CA GLY A 194 -15.61 -20.03 5.89
C GLY A 194 -15.25 -21.36 5.25
N GLY A 195 -15.42 -22.45 6.00
CA GLY A 195 -15.22 -23.83 5.56
C GLY A 195 -16.51 -24.49 5.05
N GLY A 196 -16.48 -25.82 4.97
CA GLY A 196 -17.60 -26.66 4.47
C GLY A 196 -17.63 -26.65 2.93
N ASP A 197 -18.75 -27.13 2.36
CA ASP A 197 -18.89 -27.38 0.91
C ASP A 197 -18.62 -26.14 0.06
N ALA A 198 -19.04 -24.97 0.53
CA ALA A 198 -18.84 -23.72 -0.17
C ALA A 198 -17.36 -23.30 -0.23
N GLY A 199 -16.64 -23.45 0.89
CA GLY A 199 -15.20 -23.20 0.94
C GLY A 199 -14.41 -24.20 0.11
N ALA A 200 -14.80 -25.48 0.17
CA ALA A 200 -14.21 -26.55 -0.64
C ALA A 200 -14.35 -26.26 -2.14
N ALA A 201 -15.54 -25.87 -2.58
CA ALA A 201 -15.79 -25.55 -3.99
C ALA A 201 -14.91 -24.40 -4.48
N VAL A 202 -14.75 -23.32 -3.68
CA VAL A 202 -13.87 -22.19 -4.02
C VAL A 202 -12.40 -22.63 -4.09
N ILE A 203 -11.93 -23.44 -3.13
CA ILE A 203 -10.55 -23.94 -3.10
C ILE A 203 -10.26 -24.82 -4.31
N GLU A 204 -11.17 -25.76 -4.63
CA GLU A 204 -11.02 -26.66 -5.76
C GLU A 204 -11.02 -25.90 -7.09
N GLU A 205 -11.92 -24.93 -7.25
CA GLU A 205 -12.01 -24.16 -8.49
C GLU A 205 -10.75 -23.31 -8.71
N LEU A 206 -10.27 -22.61 -7.66
CA LEU A 206 -9.00 -21.90 -7.71
C LEU A 206 -7.80 -22.83 -7.93
N GLY A 207 -7.85 -24.07 -7.40
CA GLY A 207 -6.80 -25.08 -7.56
C GLY A 207 -6.71 -25.66 -8.98
N LYS A 208 -7.83 -25.76 -9.70
CA LYS A 208 -7.88 -26.23 -11.10
C LYS A 208 -7.19 -25.25 -12.04
N GLN A 209 -7.19 -23.97 -11.70
CA GLN A 209 -6.69 -22.89 -12.54
C GLN A 209 -5.32 -22.41 -12.06
N LYS A 210 -4.28 -23.14 -12.41
CA LYS A 210 -2.88 -22.78 -12.10
C LYS A 210 -2.49 -21.38 -12.59
N ASP A 211 -3.23 -20.83 -13.55
CA ASP A 211 -2.98 -19.51 -14.15
C ASP A 211 -3.81 -18.37 -13.51
N ALA A 212 -4.68 -18.65 -12.55
CA ALA A 212 -5.47 -17.63 -11.86
C ALA A 212 -4.61 -16.61 -11.07
N GLY A 213 -3.33 -16.93 -10.88
CA GLY A 213 -2.39 -16.04 -10.17
C GLY A 213 -2.73 -15.88 -8.68
N VAL A 214 -3.47 -16.84 -8.10
CA VAL A 214 -3.87 -16.84 -6.70
C VAL A 214 -3.37 -18.12 -6.03
N GLU A 215 -2.72 -17.97 -4.89
CA GLU A 215 -2.25 -19.05 -4.03
C GLU A 215 -3.06 -19.05 -2.73
N VAL A 216 -3.87 -20.09 -2.51
CA VAL A 216 -4.60 -20.26 -1.25
C VAL A 216 -3.63 -20.76 -0.17
N ILE A 217 -3.33 -19.92 0.82
CA ILE A 217 -2.36 -20.21 1.89
C ILE A 217 -3.01 -20.79 3.16
N GLY A 218 -4.32 -20.61 3.34
CA GLY A 218 -5.01 -21.13 4.51
C GLY A 218 -6.50 -20.88 4.52
N LEU A 219 -7.15 -21.56 5.47
CA LEU A 219 -8.58 -21.46 5.76
C LEU A 219 -8.77 -20.98 7.20
N PHE A 220 -9.70 -20.03 7.39
CA PHE A 220 -10.13 -19.54 8.70
C PHE A 220 -11.65 -19.69 8.85
N ASP A 221 -12.10 -20.20 9.99
CA ASP A 221 -13.54 -20.36 10.27
C ASP A 221 -13.80 -20.27 11.77
N ASP A 222 -14.79 -19.46 12.16
CA ASP A 222 -15.19 -19.30 13.56
C ASP A 222 -16.01 -20.50 14.09
N ARG A 223 -16.48 -21.41 13.20
CA ARG A 223 -17.20 -22.62 13.60
C ARG A 223 -16.24 -23.63 14.20
N GLY A 224 -16.73 -24.39 15.20
CA GLY A 224 -15.98 -25.51 15.80
C GLY A 224 -15.63 -26.59 14.76
N GLU A 225 -14.68 -27.44 15.10
CA GLU A 225 -14.22 -28.54 14.23
C GLU A 225 -15.34 -29.50 13.84
N ASP A 226 -16.34 -29.70 14.73
CA ASP A 226 -17.52 -30.54 14.48
C ASP A 226 -18.38 -30.09 13.28
N ARG A 227 -18.32 -28.78 12.93
CA ARG A 227 -19.14 -28.21 11.86
C ARG A 227 -18.36 -27.73 10.64
N ALA A 228 -17.07 -27.50 10.78
CA ALA A 228 -16.24 -26.96 9.70
C ALA A 228 -15.22 -27.99 9.17
N GLY A 229 -14.99 -29.09 9.93
CA GLY A 229 -13.88 -30.00 9.68
C GLY A 229 -12.52 -29.39 9.97
N ALA A 230 -11.55 -30.20 10.33
CA ALA A 230 -10.16 -29.76 10.51
C ALA A 230 -9.47 -29.46 9.16
N GLU A 231 -9.99 -30.01 8.07
CA GLU A 231 -9.45 -29.89 6.72
C GLU A 231 -10.58 -29.69 5.70
N CYS A 232 -10.35 -28.83 4.70
CA CYS A 232 -11.29 -28.53 3.64
C CYS A 232 -10.54 -28.49 2.30
N ALA A 233 -10.90 -29.39 1.37
CA ALA A 233 -10.25 -29.54 0.06
C ALA A 233 -8.70 -29.56 0.14
N GLY A 234 -8.13 -30.35 1.04
CA GLY A 234 -6.68 -30.48 1.23
C GLY A 234 -6.00 -29.28 1.89
N ARG A 235 -6.77 -28.32 2.42
CA ARG A 235 -6.26 -27.17 3.19
C ARG A 235 -6.71 -27.24 4.64
N ARG A 236 -5.75 -27.14 5.55
CA ARG A 236 -6.02 -27.16 6.99
C ARG A 236 -6.60 -25.86 7.46
N LYS A 237 -7.46 -25.93 8.47
CA LYS A 237 -7.96 -24.78 9.20
C LYS A 237 -6.84 -24.20 10.07
N LEU A 238 -6.48 -22.93 9.84
CA LEU A 238 -5.40 -22.24 10.56
C LEU A 238 -5.91 -21.54 11.84
N GLY A 239 -7.22 -21.30 11.95
CA GLY A 239 -7.80 -20.65 13.12
C GLY A 239 -9.14 -19.98 12.85
N THR A 240 -9.48 -19.01 13.71
CA THR A 240 -10.65 -18.15 13.63
C THR A 240 -10.36 -16.85 12.88
N VAL A 241 -11.40 -16.04 12.62
CA VAL A 241 -11.22 -14.70 12.00
C VAL A 241 -10.38 -13.77 12.90
N ASP A 242 -10.44 -13.92 14.22
CA ASP A 242 -9.57 -13.16 15.14
C ASP A 242 -8.10 -13.55 14.98
N ASN A 243 -7.82 -14.84 14.77
CA ASN A 243 -6.48 -15.31 14.43
C ASN A 243 -6.01 -14.78 13.06
N LEU A 244 -6.92 -14.59 12.08
CA LEU A 244 -6.57 -14.06 10.77
C LEU A 244 -6.01 -12.66 10.84
N VAL A 245 -6.49 -11.80 11.76
CA VAL A 245 -5.93 -10.45 11.94
C VAL A 245 -4.46 -10.53 12.37
N GLU A 246 -4.15 -11.37 13.35
CA GLU A 246 -2.77 -11.56 13.82
C GLU A 246 -1.91 -12.27 12.75
N PHE A 247 -2.47 -13.23 12.04
CA PHE A 247 -1.82 -13.91 10.94
C PHE A 247 -1.43 -12.93 9.82
N GLY A 248 -2.36 -12.05 9.39
CA GLY A 248 -2.13 -11.04 8.35
C GLY A 248 -1.14 -9.93 8.76
N ARG A 249 -0.85 -9.78 10.06
CA ARG A 249 0.23 -8.92 10.56
C ARG A 249 1.60 -9.58 10.47
N ARG A 250 1.67 -10.90 10.61
CA ARG A 250 2.93 -11.67 10.60
C ARG A 250 3.37 -12.14 9.24
N THR A 251 2.42 -12.32 8.32
CA THR A 251 2.74 -12.75 6.96
C THR A 251 1.93 -11.97 5.93
N ARG A 252 2.41 -11.97 4.70
CA ARG A 252 1.72 -11.31 3.59
C ARG A 252 0.44 -12.04 3.26
N VAL A 253 -0.69 -11.35 3.35
CA VAL A 253 -1.98 -11.71 2.80
C VAL A 253 -2.39 -10.61 1.84
N ASP A 254 -2.74 -10.98 0.60
CA ASP A 254 -3.15 -10.02 -0.43
C ASP A 254 -4.65 -9.99 -0.61
N LEU A 255 -5.31 -11.14 -0.37
CA LEU A 255 -6.71 -11.33 -0.69
C LEU A 255 -7.39 -12.19 0.38
N VAL A 256 -8.55 -11.77 0.83
CA VAL A 256 -9.44 -12.56 1.68
C VAL A 256 -10.71 -12.84 0.90
N ILE A 257 -11.06 -14.13 0.75
CA ILE A 257 -12.26 -14.57 0.04
C ILE A 257 -13.23 -15.17 1.06
N PHE A 258 -14.38 -14.53 1.22
CA PHE A 258 -15.48 -15.08 2.02
C PHE A 258 -16.24 -16.10 1.19
N SER A 259 -16.35 -17.33 1.70
CA SER A 259 -17.15 -18.41 1.12
C SER A 259 -18.50 -18.60 1.83
N LEU A 260 -18.96 -17.56 2.52
CA LEU A 260 -20.24 -17.56 3.24
C LEU A 260 -21.39 -17.18 2.31
N PRO A 261 -22.60 -17.78 2.48
CA PRO A 261 -23.76 -17.37 1.71
C PRO A 261 -24.18 -15.94 2.06
N ILE A 262 -24.66 -15.18 1.07
CA ILE A 262 -25.12 -13.78 1.24
C ILE A 262 -26.19 -13.66 2.34
N SER A 263 -26.99 -14.71 2.55
CA SER A 263 -28.00 -14.78 3.63
C SER A 263 -27.40 -14.65 5.05
N ALA A 264 -26.10 -14.84 5.20
CA ALA A 264 -25.37 -14.64 6.47
C ALA A 264 -24.85 -13.21 6.66
N GLU A 265 -25.53 -12.20 6.11
CA GLU A 265 -25.11 -10.80 6.06
C GLU A 265 -24.63 -10.25 7.41
N GLY A 266 -25.40 -10.45 8.48
CA GLY A 266 -25.01 -9.97 9.81
C GLY A 266 -23.68 -10.54 10.30
N ARG A 267 -23.39 -11.82 9.95
CA ARG A 267 -22.13 -12.47 10.29
C ARG A 267 -20.97 -11.96 9.42
N ILE A 268 -21.23 -11.78 8.13
CA ILE A 268 -20.26 -11.19 7.20
C ILE A 268 -19.86 -9.79 7.67
N LEU A 269 -20.83 -8.95 8.04
CA LEU A 269 -20.57 -7.59 8.55
C LEU A 269 -19.73 -7.59 9.84
N GLN A 270 -19.99 -8.53 10.77
CA GLN A 270 -19.18 -8.64 11.98
C GLN A 270 -17.73 -9.04 11.68
N MET A 271 -17.53 -9.98 10.76
CA MET A 271 -16.19 -10.40 10.33
C MET A 271 -15.47 -9.28 9.55
N LEU A 272 -16.18 -8.57 8.67
CA LEU A 272 -15.65 -7.42 7.93
C LEU A 272 -15.16 -6.32 8.85
N LYS A 273 -15.91 -5.99 9.92
CA LYS A 273 -15.48 -5.01 10.94
C LYS A 273 -14.14 -5.40 11.59
N LYS A 274 -13.90 -6.70 11.81
CA LYS A 274 -12.62 -7.18 12.35
C LYS A 274 -11.49 -7.10 11.32
N LEU A 275 -11.75 -7.47 10.07
CA LEU A 275 -10.76 -7.54 9.00
C LEU A 275 -10.46 -6.19 8.34
N TRP A 276 -11.31 -5.19 8.53
CA TRP A 276 -11.14 -3.86 7.95
C TRP A 276 -9.83 -3.16 8.37
N VAL A 277 -9.20 -3.61 9.43
CA VAL A 277 -7.90 -3.09 9.88
C VAL A 277 -6.72 -3.57 9.02
N LEU A 278 -6.90 -4.62 8.22
CA LEU A 278 -5.85 -5.18 7.37
C LEU A 278 -5.81 -4.48 5.99
N PRO A 279 -4.62 -4.25 5.43
CA PRO A 279 -4.46 -3.69 4.09
C PRO A 279 -4.59 -4.79 3.02
N VAL A 280 -5.75 -5.44 2.95
CA VAL A 280 -6.03 -6.58 2.06
C VAL A 280 -7.26 -6.31 1.21
N ASP A 281 -7.32 -6.92 0.02
CA ASP A 281 -8.55 -6.93 -0.77
C ASP A 281 -9.52 -7.95 -0.17
N ILE A 282 -10.79 -7.59 -0.06
CA ILE A 282 -11.82 -8.49 0.46
C ILE A 282 -12.87 -8.73 -0.62
N ARG A 283 -13.10 -10.01 -0.91
CA ARG A 283 -14.07 -10.49 -1.91
C ARG A 283 -15.04 -11.48 -1.26
N LEU A 284 -16.28 -11.46 -1.72
CA LEU A 284 -17.29 -12.44 -1.34
C LEU A 284 -17.53 -13.37 -2.53
N ALA A 285 -17.29 -14.67 -2.37
CA ALA A 285 -17.54 -15.65 -3.41
C ALA A 285 -19.05 -15.76 -3.65
N ALA A 286 -19.46 -15.62 -4.91
CA ALA A 286 -20.84 -15.79 -5.30
C ALA A 286 -21.12 -17.28 -5.56
N HIS A 287 -21.94 -17.90 -4.71
CA HIS A 287 -22.35 -19.29 -4.85
C HIS A 287 -23.43 -19.43 -5.94
N SER A 288 -23.01 -19.32 -7.20
CA SER A 288 -23.95 -19.37 -8.33
C SER A 288 -23.95 -20.72 -9.08
N ASN A 289 -23.73 -21.83 -8.37
CA ASN A 289 -23.76 -23.19 -8.99
C ASN A 289 -25.03 -23.52 -9.76
N LYS A 290 -26.02 -22.62 -9.82
CA LYS A 290 -27.30 -22.82 -10.52
C LYS A 290 -27.58 -21.86 -11.67
N LEU A 291 -26.72 -20.84 -11.88
CA LEU A 291 -26.93 -19.87 -12.96
C LEU A 291 -25.91 -20.12 -14.08
N GLN A 292 -26.39 -20.61 -15.22
CA GLN A 292 -25.59 -20.82 -16.43
C GLN A 292 -25.20 -19.50 -17.14
N LEU A 293 -25.68 -18.36 -16.66
CA LEU A 293 -25.41 -17.04 -17.20
C LEU A 293 -24.42 -16.29 -16.30
N ARG A 294 -23.34 -15.74 -16.89
CA ARG A 294 -22.40 -14.87 -16.17
C ARG A 294 -23.07 -13.51 -15.89
N PRO A 295 -23.42 -13.19 -14.63
CA PRO A 295 -23.99 -11.88 -14.31
C PRO A 295 -22.96 -10.78 -14.56
N ARG A 296 -23.39 -9.67 -15.12
CA ARG A 296 -22.50 -8.52 -15.43
C ARG A 296 -22.00 -7.77 -14.16
N CYS A 297 -22.58 -8.07 -13.00
CA CYS A 297 -22.29 -7.38 -11.74
C CYS A 297 -21.20 -8.05 -10.90
N TYR A 298 -20.60 -9.15 -11.35
CA TYR A 298 -19.53 -9.85 -10.64
C TYR A 298 -18.19 -9.62 -11.31
N SER A 299 -17.14 -9.42 -10.51
CA SER A 299 -15.77 -9.62 -10.92
C SER A 299 -15.43 -11.12 -10.88
N TYR A 300 -14.36 -11.52 -11.54
CA TYR A 300 -13.96 -12.92 -11.62
C TYR A 300 -12.50 -13.09 -11.19
N ILE A 301 -12.24 -14.07 -10.34
CA ILE A 301 -10.90 -14.55 -10.01
C ILE A 301 -10.76 -15.93 -10.67
N GLY A 302 -10.11 -15.97 -11.83
CA GLY A 302 -10.24 -17.14 -12.71
C GLY A 302 -11.68 -17.31 -13.17
N ASP A 303 -12.30 -18.47 -12.89
CA ASP A 303 -13.73 -18.73 -13.16
C ASP A 303 -14.62 -18.54 -11.92
N VAL A 304 -14.05 -18.19 -10.75
CA VAL A 304 -14.80 -17.94 -9.53
C VAL A 304 -15.43 -16.55 -9.59
N PRO A 305 -16.77 -16.42 -9.62
CA PRO A 305 -17.42 -15.12 -9.53
C PRO A 305 -17.32 -14.58 -8.11
N VAL A 306 -16.94 -13.32 -7.96
CA VAL A 306 -16.80 -12.65 -6.67
C VAL A 306 -17.44 -11.27 -6.68
N LEU A 307 -17.96 -10.85 -5.53
CA LEU A 307 -18.36 -9.48 -5.27
C LEU A 307 -17.21 -8.73 -4.62
N ASP A 308 -16.87 -7.57 -5.15
CA ASP A 308 -15.86 -6.70 -4.58
C ASP A 308 -16.45 -5.99 -3.36
N VAL A 309 -15.86 -6.20 -2.20
CA VAL A 309 -16.34 -5.63 -0.93
C VAL A 309 -15.43 -4.49 -0.48
N PHE A 310 -14.13 -4.75 -0.41
CA PHE A 310 -13.11 -3.75 -0.08
C PHE A 310 -11.88 -3.95 -0.94
N ASP A 311 -11.31 -2.82 -1.39
CA ASP A 311 -10.01 -2.77 -2.05
C ASP A 311 -8.95 -2.18 -1.12
N ARG A 312 -7.69 -2.50 -1.43
CA ARG A 312 -6.57 -1.82 -0.79
C ARG A 312 -6.61 -0.33 -1.12
N PRO A 313 -6.40 0.55 -0.13
CA PRO A 313 -6.52 2.00 -0.35
C PRO A 313 -5.53 2.54 -1.40
N ILE A 314 -4.32 2.02 -1.38
CA ILE A 314 -3.25 2.38 -2.31
C ILE A 314 -2.75 1.08 -2.94
N ALA A 315 -2.93 0.90 -4.24
CA ALA A 315 -2.59 -0.32 -4.96
C ALA A 315 -1.87 -0.01 -6.28
N ASP A 316 -1.20 -0.99 -6.85
CA ASP A 316 -0.62 -0.95 -8.18
C ASP A 316 0.22 0.30 -8.48
N TRP A 317 -0.16 1.10 -9.47
CA TRP A 317 0.53 2.33 -9.85
C TRP A 317 0.50 3.40 -8.77
N ASP A 318 -0.52 3.44 -7.94
CA ASP A 318 -0.62 4.38 -6.84
C ASP A 318 0.48 4.16 -5.80
N VAL A 319 0.86 2.90 -5.55
CA VAL A 319 2.02 2.57 -4.69
C VAL A 319 3.31 3.12 -5.29
N VAL A 320 3.51 2.98 -6.62
CA VAL A 320 4.70 3.47 -7.32
C VAL A 320 4.76 4.99 -7.30
N MET A 321 3.64 5.66 -7.63
CA MET A 321 3.54 7.12 -7.64
C MET A 321 3.74 7.70 -6.24
N LYS A 322 3.14 7.09 -5.23
CA LYS A 322 3.35 7.46 -3.83
C LYS A 322 4.80 7.31 -3.39
N TRP A 323 5.43 6.20 -3.76
CA TRP A 323 6.83 5.94 -3.46
C TRP A 323 7.75 6.97 -4.15
N LEU A 324 7.54 7.26 -5.44
CA LEU A 324 8.29 8.28 -6.17
C LEU A 324 8.12 9.66 -5.56
N PHE A 325 6.89 10.04 -5.22
CA PHE A 325 6.58 11.30 -4.54
C PHE A 325 7.35 11.42 -3.23
N ASP A 326 7.26 10.41 -2.37
CA ASP A 326 7.95 10.40 -1.08
C ASP A 326 9.48 10.49 -1.25
N LYS A 327 10.06 9.81 -2.26
CA LYS A 327 11.50 9.82 -2.50
C LYS A 327 12.00 11.12 -3.15
N ILE A 328 11.32 11.61 -4.18
CA ILE A 328 11.76 12.80 -4.93
C ILE A 328 11.47 14.05 -4.11
N ILE A 329 10.23 14.28 -3.73
CA ILE A 329 9.84 15.49 -2.99
C ILE A 329 10.44 15.47 -1.59
N GLY A 330 10.41 14.33 -0.91
CA GLY A 330 11.04 14.16 0.41
C GLY A 330 12.55 14.36 0.36
N GLY A 331 13.21 13.89 -0.70
CA GLY A 331 14.65 14.12 -0.93
C GLY A 331 14.99 15.59 -1.15
N LEU A 332 14.20 16.30 -1.96
CA LEU A 332 14.35 17.74 -2.18
C LEU A 332 14.14 18.53 -0.88
N ILE A 333 13.07 18.22 -0.13
CA ILE A 333 12.80 18.87 1.16
C ILE A 333 13.94 18.58 2.14
N LEU A 334 14.43 17.34 2.22
CA LEU A 334 15.54 16.96 3.07
C LEU A 334 16.80 17.75 2.71
N LEU A 335 17.15 17.84 1.43
CA LEU A 335 18.32 18.58 0.96
C LEU A 335 18.26 20.07 1.39
N CYS A 336 17.10 20.70 1.23
CA CYS A 336 16.88 22.08 1.67
C CYS A 336 16.90 22.21 3.20
N ALA A 337 16.45 21.21 3.93
CA ALA A 337 16.40 21.22 5.40
C ALA A 337 17.75 20.89 6.06
N LEU A 338 18.67 20.20 5.38
CA LEU A 338 19.96 19.77 5.95
C LEU A 338 20.76 20.88 6.64
N PRO A 339 20.94 22.09 6.04
CA PRO A 339 21.70 23.17 6.72
C PRO A 339 21.03 23.60 8.04
N VAL A 340 19.70 23.73 8.03
CA VAL A 340 18.91 24.09 9.23
C VAL A 340 19.03 23.00 10.29
N MET A 341 18.93 21.74 9.86
CA MET A 341 19.06 20.58 10.75
C MET A 341 20.45 20.51 11.40
N ALA A 342 21.51 20.85 10.65
CA ALA A 342 22.88 20.90 11.18
C ALA A 342 23.04 21.99 12.26
N LEU A 343 22.47 23.19 12.03
CA LEU A 343 22.49 24.26 13.02
C LEU A 343 21.73 23.87 14.31
N ILE A 344 20.56 23.24 14.16
CA ILE A 344 19.78 22.76 15.29
C ILE A 344 20.51 21.65 16.05
N ALA A 345 21.17 20.74 15.34
CA ALA A 345 21.98 19.69 15.95
C ALA A 345 23.11 20.26 16.82
N LEU A 346 23.79 21.30 16.31
CA LEU A 346 24.80 22.02 17.06
C LEU A 346 24.20 22.72 18.29
N ALA A 347 23.08 23.43 18.14
CA ALA A 347 22.39 24.09 19.23
C ALA A 347 21.99 23.12 20.35
N ILE A 348 21.44 21.93 20.00
CA ILE A 348 21.09 20.88 20.97
C ILE A 348 22.33 20.39 21.73
N LYS A 349 23.47 20.23 21.04
CA LYS A 349 24.72 19.79 21.67
C LYS A 349 25.28 20.83 22.63
N LEU A 350 25.11 22.12 22.33
CA LEU A 350 25.54 23.22 23.18
C LEU A 350 24.59 23.41 24.39
N ASP A 351 23.28 23.13 24.24
CA ASP A 351 22.27 23.34 25.29
C ASP A 351 22.30 22.23 26.36
N SER A 352 22.54 20.97 25.95
CA SER A 352 22.52 19.84 26.90
C SER A 352 23.37 18.64 26.43
N ARG A 353 23.92 17.89 27.40
CA ARG A 353 24.71 16.67 27.12
C ARG A 353 23.85 15.54 26.59
N GLY A 354 24.37 14.73 25.65
CA GLY A 354 23.73 13.52 25.15
C GLY A 354 23.56 13.47 23.62
N PRO A 355 22.81 12.49 23.04
CA PRO A 355 22.61 12.33 21.61
C PRO A 355 21.73 13.45 21.05
N VAL A 356 21.96 13.86 19.80
CA VAL A 356 21.16 14.87 19.10
C VAL A 356 19.79 14.33 18.72
N LEU A 357 19.75 13.07 18.29
CA LEU A 357 18.53 12.39 17.84
C LEU A 357 17.92 11.56 18.96
N PHE A 358 16.61 11.64 19.05
CA PHE A 358 15.77 10.80 19.87
C PHE A 358 15.02 9.82 18.97
N LYS A 359 14.94 8.55 19.38
CA LYS A 359 14.21 7.49 18.67
C LYS A 359 13.01 7.07 19.49
N GLN A 360 11.84 7.04 18.86
CA GLN A 360 10.60 6.63 19.50
C GLN A 360 9.90 5.56 18.68
N LYS A 361 9.48 4.47 19.32
CA LYS A 361 8.67 3.43 18.68
C LYS A 361 7.23 3.93 18.52
N ARG A 362 6.68 3.75 17.33
CA ARG A 362 5.32 4.11 16.95
C ARG A 362 4.69 3.03 16.09
N TYR A 363 3.35 3.00 16.02
CA TYR A 363 2.65 2.15 15.06
C TYR A 363 2.84 2.70 13.64
N GLY A 364 3.32 1.83 12.74
CA GLY A 364 3.48 2.07 11.33
C GLY A 364 2.39 1.41 10.48
N PHE A 365 2.73 1.13 9.22
CA PHE A 365 1.89 0.38 8.30
C PHE A 365 1.60 -1.02 8.86
N ASN A 366 0.34 -1.48 8.73
CA ASN A 366 -0.13 -2.77 9.22
C ASN A 366 0.17 -3.03 10.73
N ASN A 367 0.20 -1.97 11.55
CA ASN A 367 0.58 -1.99 12.97
C ASN A 367 2.01 -2.44 13.28
N ASP A 368 2.88 -2.52 12.30
CA ASP A 368 4.29 -2.78 12.54
C ASP A 368 4.91 -1.67 13.40
N LEU A 369 5.80 -2.05 14.30
CA LEU A 369 6.50 -1.09 15.13
C LEU A 369 7.65 -0.46 14.35
N VAL A 370 7.58 0.86 14.16
CA VAL A 370 8.60 1.65 13.47
C VAL A 370 9.31 2.62 14.41
N GLU A 371 10.61 2.76 14.27
CA GLU A 371 11.38 3.78 14.96
C GLU A 371 11.29 5.10 14.20
N VAL A 372 10.73 6.11 14.84
CA VAL A 372 10.60 7.48 14.33
C VAL A 372 11.72 8.34 14.90
N PHE A 373 12.43 9.06 14.03
CA PHE A 373 13.50 9.96 14.41
C PHE A 373 12.97 11.36 14.74
N LYS A 374 13.45 11.93 15.84
CA LYS A 374 13.18 13.32 16.24
C LYS A 374 14.46 13.97 16.75
N PHE A 375 14.50 15.29 16.75
CA PHE A 375 15.50 15.99 17.56
C PHE A 375 15.18 15.83 19.05
N ARG A 376 16.22 15.66 19.84
CA ARG A 376 16.07 15.66 21.30
C ARG A 376 15.62 17.03 21.78
N SER A 377 14.47 17.08 22.43
CA SER A 377 13.87 18.28 23.02
C SER A 377 13.80 18.22 24.55
N MET A 378 14.21 17.09 25.16
CA MET A 378 14.17 16.87 26.61
C MET A 378 15.53 16.46 27.14
N TYR A 379 15.77 16.66 28.42
CA TYR A 379 16.95 16.12 29.11
C TYR A 379 16.93 14.59 29.08
N VAL A 380 18.12 13.98 28.95
CA VAL A 380 18.24 12.52 28.76
C VAL A 380 17.65 11.74 29.93
N ASP A 381 17.93 12.19 31.16
CA ASP A 381 17.50 11.53 32.38
C ASP A 381 16.00 11.63 32.66
N ALA A 382 15.31 12.53 31.94
CA ALA A 382 13.88 12.77 32.06
C ALA A 382 13.07 12.31 30.83
N ALA A 383 13.73 11.64 29.85
CA ALA A 383 13.10 11.22 28.60
C ALA A 383 12.23 9.95 28.81
N ASP A 384 10.91 10.08 28.64
CA ASP A 384 9.96 8.97 28.64
C ASP A 384 9.85 8.39 27.21
N THR A 385 10.62 7.32 26.95
CA THR A 385 10.62 6.64 25.64
C THR A 385 9.31 5.91 25.34
N ALA A 386 8.56 5.52 26.37
CA ALA A 386 7.28 4.83 26.26
C ALA A 386 6.10 5.80 26.13
N ALA A 387 6.32 7.11 26.33
CA ALA A 387 5.27 8.15 26.32
C ALA A 387 4.10 7.85 27.28
N ASN A 388 4.41 7.37 28.47
CA ASN A 388 3.43 7.09 29.52
C ASN A 388 2.83 8.38 30.08
N THR A 389 3.60 9.47 30.09
CA THR A 389 3.18 10.79 30.58
C THR A 389 3.15 11.80 29.44
N LEU A 390 1.98 12.37 29.19
CA LEU A 390 1.82 13.48 28.24
C LEU A 390 2.67 14.67 28.70
N VAL A 391 3.28 15.35 27.74
CA VAL A 391 4.09 16.55 28.00
C VAL A 391 3.15 17.74 27.99
N THR A 392 3.06 18.43 29.13
CA THR A 392 2.24 19.62 29.30
C THR A 392 3.00 20.90 28.95
N LYS A 393 2.26 22.01 28.91
CA LYS A 393 2.85 23.35 28.74
C LYS A 393 3.75 23.63 29.94
N ASP A 394 4.98 24.12 29.67
CA ASP A 394 6.02 24.42 30.68
C ASP A 394 6.58 23.23 31.46
N ASP A 395 6.57 22.03 30.87
CA ASP A 395 7.16 20.83 31.44
C ASP A 395 8.67 21.01 31.68
N ALA A 396 9.11 20.82 32.92
CA ALA A 396 10.50 21.00 33.35
C ALA A 396 11.48 20.03 32.67
N ARG A 397 10.99 18.94 32.06
CA ARG A 397 11.80 17.97 31.32
C ARG A 397 12.30 18.53 29.97
N VAL A 398 11.69 19.62 29.47
CA VAL A 398 11.99 20.21 28.16
C VAL A 398 13.15 21.19 28.28
N THR A 399 14.19 21.03 27.41
CA THR A 399 15.36 21.92 27.38
C THR A 399 14.99 23.31 26.80
N ARG A 400 15.87 24.31 26.93
CA ARG A 400 15.62 25.67 26.38
C ARG A 400 15.46 25.64 24.87
N ILE A 401 16.38 24.99 24.16
CA ILE A 401 16.31 24.79 22.71
C ILE A 401 15.13 23.87 22.37
N GLY A 402 14.88 22.83 23.19
CA GLY A 402 13.75 21.93 23.05
C GLY A 402 12.41 22.66 22.98
N ARG A 403 12.19 23.69 23.79
CA ARG A 403 10.97 24.51 23.78
C ARG A 403 10.77 25.25 22.43
N ILE A 404 11.86 25.78 21.89
CA ILE A 404 11.83 26.50 20.59
C ILE A 404 11.50 25.54 19.45
N ILE A 405 12.23 24.42 19.35
CA ILE A 405 12.06 23.47 18.24
C ILE A 405 10.71 22.75 18.28
N ARG A 406 10.14 22.51 19.47
CA ARG A 406 8.79 21.92 19.63
C ARG A 406 7.70 22.89 19.19
N LYS A 407 7.78 24.17 19.61
CA LYS A 407 6.80 25.21 19.23
C LYS A 407 6.69 25.35 17.70
N ALA A 408 7.82 25.24 16.99
CA ALA A 408 7.87 25.32 15.53
C ALA A 408 7.69 23.92 14.85
N SER A 409 7.58 22.82 15.62
CA SER A 409 7.63 21.43 15.13
C SER A 409 8.85 21.07 14.28
N ILE A 410 9.92 21.79 14.45
CA ILE A 410 11.21 21.54 13.82
C ILE A 410 11.85 20.26 14.40
N ASP A 411 11.48 19.89 15.62
CA ASP A 411 11.89 18.62 16.26
C ASP A 411 11.51 17.38 15.43
N GLU A 412 10.55 17.49 14.52
CA GLU A 412 10.10 16.39 13.66
C GLU A 412 10.83 16.31 12.30
N LEU A 413 11.68 17.30 11.94
CA LEU A 413 12.44 17.27 10.67
C LEU A 413 13.28 15.99 10.47
N PRO A 414 13.90 15.35 11.49
CA PRO A 414 14.62 14.11 11.30
C PRO A 414 13.75 12.94 10.79
N GLN A 415 12.41 13.04 10.85
CA GLN A 415 11.51 12.05 10.24
C GLN A 415 11.68 11.98 8.71
N LEU A 416 12.23 13.02 8.06
CA LEU A 416 12.59 12.96 6.64
C LEU A 416 13.58 11.83 6.33
N PHE A 417 14.47 11.47 7.27
CA PHE A 417 15.33 10.28 7.12
C PHE A 417 14.52 8.97 7.11
N ASN A 418 13.43 8.93 7.87
CA ASN A 418 12.51 7.79 7.83
C ASN A 418 11.82 7.66 6.47
N VAL A 419 11.42 8.78 5.85
CA VAL A 419 10.76 8.80 4.53
C VAL A 419 11.74 8.43 3.42
N VAL A 420 12.88 9.15 3.37
CA VAL A 420 13.81 9.05 2.24
C VAL A 420 14.62 7.75 2.27
N PHE A 421 15.21 7.39 3.41
CA PHE A 421 16.11 6.24 3.50
C PHE A 421 15.42 4.97 4.00
N LYS A 422 14.71 5.01 5.12
CA LYS A 422 14.04 3.81 5.67
C LYS A 422 12.76 3.44 4.92
N GLY A 423 12.02 4.41 4.38
CA GLY A 423 10.76 4.19 3.67
C GLY A 423 9.62 3.65 4.53
N ASN A 424 9.75 3.73 5.86
CA ASN A 424 8.75 3.29 6.84
C ASN A 424 7.76 4.39 7.25
N LEU A 425 8.03 5.63 6.86
CA LEU A 425 7.12 6.77 6.89
C LEU A 425 6.90 7.32 5.48
N SER A 426 5.88 8.16 5.34
CA SER A 426 5.55 8.94 4.16
C SER A 426 5.61 10.45 4.49
N LEU A 427 5.70 11.31 3.47
CA LEU A 427 5.53 12.75 3.66
C LEU A 427 4.13 13.05 4.17
N VAL A 428 3.11 12.48 3.53
CA VAL A 428 1.70 12.71 3.82
C VAL A 428 1.02 11.39 4.19
N GLY A 429 0.28 11.40 5.30
CA GLY A 429 -0.45 10.23 5.80
C GLY A 429 -1.02 10.46 7.20
N PRO A 430 -1.72 9.49 7.77
CA PRO A 430 -2.16 9.52 9.16
C PRO A 430 -1.00 9.72 10.12
N ARG A 431 -1.15 10.59 11.12
CA ARG A 431 -0.06 10.83 12.09
C ARG A 431 0.18 9.59 12.95
N PRO A 432 1.43 9.11 13.11
CA PRO A 432 1.72 7.96 13.95
C PRO A 432 1.55 8.30 15.44
N HIS A 433 0.75 7.51 16.17
CA HIS A 433 0.56 7.68 17.61
C HIS A 433 1.56 6.84 18.42
N ALA A 434 1.83 7.28 19.65
CA ALA A 434 2.63 6.51 20.60
C ALA A 434 1.88 5.26 21.06
N LEU A 435 2.61 4.22 21.47
CA LEU A 435 2.06 2.92 21.85
C LEU A 435 1.01 3.01 22.97
N ASN A 436 1.31 3.82 24.00
CA ASN A 436 0.48 3.99 25.19
C ASN A 436 -0.32 5.28 25.20
N ALA A 437 -0.64 5.85 24.00
CA ALA A 437 -1.42 7.07 23.93
C ALA A 437 -2.86 6.83 24.44
N LYS A 438 -3.34 7.70 25.33
CA LYS A 438 -4.63 7.61 26.00
C LYS A 438 -5.44 8.89 25.79
N ALA A 439 -6.78 8.74 25.69
CA ALA A 439 -7.75 9.81 25.82
C ALA A 439 -8.71 9.46 26.96
N GLU A 440 -8.94 10.38 27.90
CA GLU A 440 -9.82 10.18 29.06
C GLU A 440 -9.54 8.86 29.80
N ALA A 441 -8.25 8.58 30.06
CA ALA A 441 -7.75 7.36 30.70
C ALA A 441 -7.90 6.04 29.90
N ARG A 442 -8.49 6.06 28.69
CA ARG A 442 -8.60 4.89 27.80
C ARG A 442 -7.57 4.94 26.69
N LEU A 443 -7.08 3.77 26.24
CA LEU A 443 -6.23 3.71 25.05
C LEU A 443 -7.01 4.16 23.81
N TYR A 444 -6.36 4.87 22.89
CA TYR A 444 -6.99 5.32 21.63
C TYR A 444 -7.65 4.19 20.85
N ALA A 445 -7.04 3.02 20.88
CA ALA A 445 -7.57 1.81 20.24
C ALA A 445 -8.91 1.33 20.83
N GLU A 446 -9.18 1.63 22.09
CA GLU A 446 -10.42 1.28 22.80
C GLU A 446 -11.46 2.38 22.72
N ALA A 447 -10.99 3.61 22.53
CA ALA A 447 -11.85 4.78 22.53
C ALA A 447 -12.64 4.95 21.22
N VAL A 448 -12.08 4.53 20.07
CA VAL A 448 -12.68 4.77 18.75
C VAL A 448 -12.75 3.51 17.93
N ASP A 449 -13.95 3.14 17.49
CA ASP A 449 -14.16 2.05 16.54
C ASP A 449 -13.41 2.33 15.22
N GLY A 450 -12.73 1.32 14.70
CA GLY A 450 -11.97 1.45 13.46
C GLY A 450 -10.64 2.20 13.59
N TYR A 451 -10.17 2.50 14.82
CA TYR A 451 -8.89 3.19 15.05
C TYR A 451 -7.72 2.58 14.27
N PHE A 452 -7.61 1.25 14.21
CA PHE A 452 -6.54 0.55 13.52
C PHE A 452 -6.64 0.60 12.00
N ALA A 453 -7.80 0.93 11.42
CA ALA A 453 -7.98 1.06 9.98
C ALA A 453 -7.12 2.19 9.37
N ARG A 454 -6.71 3.16 10.20
CA ARG A 454 -5.76 4.23 9.81
C ARG A 454 -4.34 3.70 9.52
N HIS A 455 -3.99 2.50 9.97
CA HIS A 455 -2.70 1.86 9.72
C HIS A 455 -2.65 1.03 8.42
N ARG A 456 -3.71 1.09 7.60
CA ARG A 456 -3.76 0.51 6.25
C ARG A 456 -2.86 1.21 5.24
N VAL A 457 -2.34 2.38 5.59
CA VAL A 457 -1.34 3.15 4.83
C VAL A 457 -0.16 3.52 5.73
N LYS A 458 0.96 3.92 5.12
CA LYS A 458 2.11 4.40 5.88
C LYS A 458 1.76 5.69 6.62
N PRO A 459 2.19 5.83 7.89
CA PRO A 459 1.99 7.07 8.62
C PRO A 459 2.81 8.21 8.00
N GLY A 460 2.25 9.44 8.06
CA GLY A 460 2.84 10.65 7.49
C GLY A 460 3.51 11.57 8.51
N ILE A 461 4.44 12.40 8.03
CA ILE A 461 4.97 13.56 8.78
C ILE A 461 3.86 14.59 8.93
N THR A 462 3.13 14.86 7.84
CA THR A 462 1.92 15.69 7.84
C THR A 462 0.71 14.87 7.37
N GLY A 463 -0.51 15.39 7.55
CA GLY A 463 -1.72 14.68 7.14
C GLY A 463 -2.96 15.55 7.16
N TRP A 464 -4.05 15.01 6.60
CA TRP A 464 -5.31 15.72 6.45
C TRP A 464 -5.89 16.21 7.79
N ALA A 465 -5.85 15.38 8.82
CA ALA A 465 -6.28 15.78 10.18
C ALA A 465 -5.47 16.96 10.71
N GLN A 466 -4.15 16.97 10.47
CA GLN A 466 -3.26 18.02 11.00
C GLN A 466 -3.52 19.39 10.38
N ILE A 467 -3.74 19.46 9.05
CA ILE A 467 -4.01 20.74 8.37
C ILE A 467 -5.42 21.29 8.62
N ASN A 468 -6.34 20.43 9.09
CA ASN A 468 -7.70 20.82 9.47
C ASN A 468 -7.84 21.14 10.98
N GLY A 469 -6.73 21.39 11.69
CA GLY A 469 -6.75 21.84 13.08
C GLY A 469 -6.77 20.74 14.14
N TRP A 470 -6.82 19.46 13.75
CA TRP A 470 -6.78 18.31 14.66
C TRP A 470 -5.34 17.89 14.99
N ARG A 471 -4.47 18.90 15.15
CA ARG A 471 -3.09 18.77 15.62
C ARG A 471 -3.03 19.05 17.12
N GLY A 472 -2.10 18.42 17.83
CA GLY A 472 -1.90 18.65 19.26
C GLY A 472 -2.39 17.49 20.12
N GLU A 473 -2.72 17.77 21.37
CA GLU A 473 -3.19 16.78 22.32
C GLU A 473 -4.55 16.22 21.93
N THR A 474 -4.68 14.91 22.01
CA THR A 474 -5.93 14.17 21.84
C THR A 474 -6.36 13.64 23.20
N ASP A 475 -6.66 14.57 24.09
CA ASP A 475 -7.05 14.34 25.49
C ASP A 475 -8.49 13.87 25.64
N THR A 476 -9.37 14.22 24.69
CA THR A 476 -10.81 13.87 24.71
C THR A 476 -11.17 12.85 23.64
N HIS A 477 -12.24 12.08 23.90
CA HIS A 477 -12.79 11.11 22.96
C HIS A 477 -13.20 11.77 21.63
N GLU A 478 -13.82 12.95 21.67
CA GLU A 478 -14.22 13.68 20.46
C GLU A 478 -13.05 14.06 19.57
N LYS A 479 -11.95 14.55 20.15
CA LYS A 479 -10.74 14.92 19.38
C LYS A 479 -10.12 13.72 18.67
N ILE A 480 -10.01 12.57 19.36
CA ILE A 480 -9.47 11.37 18.72
C ILE A 480 -10.40 10.83 17.65
N GLN A 481 -11.72 10.86 17.88
CA GLN A 481 -12.71 10.45 16.88
C GLN A 481 -12.62 11.32 15.63
N LYS A 482 -12.63 12.65 15.77
CA LYS A 482 -12.48 13.58 14.62
C LYS A 482 -11.18 13.37 13.88
N ARG A 483 -10.08 13.12 14.58
CA ARG A 483 -8.79 12.80 13.95
C ARG A 483 -8.88 11.51 13.13
N VAL A 484 -9.46 10.44 13.69
CA VAL A 484 -9.64 9.16 12.98
C VAL A 484 -10.55 9.34 11.75
N GLU A 485 -11.66 10.08 11.86
CA GLU A 485 -12.54 10.39 10.73
C GLU A 485 -11.76 11.06 9.58
N HIS A 486 -10.92 12.07 9.88
CA HIS A 486 -10.11 12.74 8.87
C HIS A 486 -9.02 11.82 8.29
N ASP A 487 -8.39 10.98 9.11
CA ASP A 487 -7.40 10.03 8.66
C ASP A 487 -8.02 8.98 7.72
N LEU A 488 -9.24 8.49 8.03
CA LEU A 488 -9.98 7.57 7.17
C LEU A 488 -10.42 8.25 5.87
N HIS A 489 -10.91 9.49 5.95
CA HIS A 489 -11.23 10.27 4.76
C HIS A 489 -10.03 10.41 3.81
N TYR A 490 -8.83 10.68 4.36
CA TYR A 490 -7.61 10.71 3.55
C TYR A 490 -7.32 9.36 2.89
N ILE A 491 -7.46 8.27 3.60
CA ILE A 491 -7.20 6.91 3.11
C ILE A 491 -8.15 6.54 1.95
N GLU A 492 -9.43 6.88 2.10
CA GLU A 492 -10.48 6.55 1.12
C GLU A 492 -10.43 7.43 -0.13
N ASN A 493 -9.95 8.66 -0.01
CA ASN A 493 -9.92 9.64 -1.10
C ASN A 493 -8.49 9.96 -1.55
N TRP A 494 -7.53 9.08 -1.29
CA TRP A 494 -6.16 9.32 -1.62
C TRP A 494 -5.95 9.59 -3.12
N SER A 495 -5.16 10.59 -3.43
CA SER A 495 -4.60 10.86 -4.75
C SER A 495 -3.30 11.64 -4.61
N LEU A 496 -2.44 11.58 -5.63
CA LEU A 496 -1.19 12.33 -5.63
C LEU A 496 -1.42 13.86 -5.52
N LEU A 497 -2.49 14.36 -6.15
CA LEU A 497 -2.87 15.78 -6.06
C LEU A 497 -3.33 16.15 -4.65
N PHE A 498 -3.98 15.22 -3.95
CA PHE A 498 -4.38 15.42 -2.56
C PHE A 498 -3.18 15.48 -1.63
N ASP A 499 -2.16 14.65 -1.87
CA ASP A 499 -0.87 14.74 -1.16
C ASP A 499 -0.18 16.10 -1.39
N LEU A 500 -0.10 16.56 -2.64
CA LEU A 500 0.46 17.87 -2.98
C LEU A 500 -0.29 19.01 -2.28
N TYR A 501 -1.62 18.95 -2.28
CA TYR A 501 -2.48 19.92 -1.61
C TYR A 501 -2.21 19.98 -0.09
N ILE A 502 -2.16 18.80 0.57
CA ILE A 502 -1.87 18.72 2.00
C ILE A 502 -0.48 19.27 2.30
N LEU A 503 0.53 18.88 1.49
CA LEU A 503 1.90 19.33 1.66
C LEU A 503 2.02 20.85 1.51
N ALA A 504 1.38 21.43 0.48
CA ALA A 504 1.37 22.88 0.24
C ALA A 504 0.66 23.67 1.35
N ARG A 505 -0.38 23.10 1.98
CA ARG A 505 -1.10 23.73 3.09
C ARG A 505 -0.41 23.56 4.45
N THR A 506 0.50 22.61 4.58
CA THR A 506 1.17 22.32 5.86
C THR A 506 1.89 23.53 6.47
N PRO A 507 2.70 24.33 5.72
CA PRO A 507 3.35 25.50 6.31
C PRO A 507 2.36 26.51 6.90
N PHE A 508 1.24 26.75 6.23
CA PHE A 508 0.20 27.68 6.71
C PHE A 508 -0.53 27.14 7.94
N ALA A 509 -0.76 25.83 8.01
CA ALA A 509 -1.34 25.18 9.18
C ALA A 509 -0.39 25.21 10.40
N LEU A 510 0.93 25.16 10.15
CA LEU A 510 1.95 25.28 11.20
C LEU A 510 2.01 26.69 11.81
N LEU A 511 1.68 27.73 11.05
CA LEU A 511 1.66 29.11 11.52
C LEU A 511 0.44 29.43 12.42
N LYS A 512 -0.66 28.67 12.32
CA LYS A 512 -1.81 28.78 13.21
C LYS A 512 -1.52 28.03 14.52
N THR A 513 -0.96 28.75 15.49
CA THR A 513 -0.37 28.20 16.73
C THR A 513 -1.36 27.93 17.87
N GLU A 514 -2.67 28.02 17.66
CA GLU A 514 -3.65 27.88 18.75
C GLU A 514 -3.58 26.54 19.51
N ASN A 515 -2.98 25.49 18.92
CA ASN A 515 -2.88 24.16 19.50
C ASN A 515 -1.43 23.59 19.53
N ALA A 516 -0.39 24.42 19.43
CA ALA A 516 1.02 23.99 19.53
C ALA A 516 1.62 24.39 20.88
N TYR A 517 2.22 23.45 21.60
CA TYR A 517 2.94 23.66 22.85
C TYR A 517 4.44 23.76 22.62
#